data_0f18a60f68528f58277f9300f9a275e9
#
_entry.id   0f18a60f68528f58277f9300f9a275e9
#
_cell.length_a   1.000
_cell.length_b   1.000
_cell.length_c   1.000
_cell.angle_alpha   90.00
_cell.angle_beta   90.00
_cell.angle_gamma   90.00
#
_symmetry.space_group_name_H-M   'P 1'
#
loop_
_entity.id
_entity.type
_entity.pdbx_description
1 polymer ?
#
loop_
_entity_poly.entity_id
_entity_poly.type
_entity_poly.pdbx_seq_one_letter_code
_entity_poly.pdbx_strand_id
1 'polypeptide(L)'
;HEGPARVFTSERAAMAAIKRGSLQAGDVLVLAGVGPLGTGMEETYQVTSALKQLPDGHRVAVVTDARFSGVSTGACIGHVAPEGLAGGPIGRLRDGDVLAITIDPRDASGSVTLVGDGVRRFTPEEATRELAARPVRTDLAADPHLPEDTRLWALLQQASGGTWAGCVYDRERIARRLGTP
;
A
#
# COMPACT_ATOMS: atom_id res chain seq x y z
N HIS A 1 -11.42 11.66 3.51
CA HIS A 1 -11.91 10.43 4.11
C HIS A 1 -11.08 10.11 5.35
N GLU A 2 -11.72 9.71 6.42
CA GLU A 2 -11.03 9.22 7.62
C GLU A 2 -11.74 7.94 8.09
N GLY A 3 -10.96 6.90 8.41
CA GLY A 3 -11.55 5.65 8.85
C GLY A 3 -10.54 4.62 9.35
N PRO A 4 -11.04 3.56 10.00
CA PRO A 4 -10.20 2.49 10.52
C PRO A 4 -9.62 1.63 9.39
N ALA A 5 -8.35 1.31 9.51
CA ALA A 5 -7.65 0.42 8.59
C ALA A 5 -8.10 -1.04 8.78
N ARG A 6 -8.26 -1.73 7.66
CA ARG A 6 -8.39 -3.19 7.54
C ARG A 6 -7.25 -3.67 6.67
N VAL A 7 -6.23 -4.25 7.29
CA VAL A 7 -4.94 -4.52 6.64
C VAL A 7 -4.87 -5.96 6.16
N PHE A 8 -4.61 -6.12 4.87
CA PHE A 8 -4.44 -7.40 4.19
C PHE A 8 -3.09 -7.44 3.48
N THR A 9 -2.51 -8.62 3.35
CA THR A 9 -1.23 -8.86 2.67
C THR A 9 -1.38 -9.60 1.34
N SER A 10 -2.62 -9.81 0.89
CA SER A 10 -2.94 -10.33 -0.43
C SER A 10 -4.35 -9.92 -0.86
N GLU A 11 -4.54 -9.73 -2.17
CA GLU A 11 -5.87 -9.46 -2.73
C GLU A 11 -6.86 -10.58 -2.42
N ARG A 12 -6.40 -11.82 -2.40
CA ARG A 12 -7.21 -12.98 -2.02
C ARG A 12 -7.78 -12.88 -0.58
N ALA A 13 -6.96 -12.44 0.37
CA ALA A 13 -7.40 -12.25 1.76
C ALA A 13 -8.43 -11.13 1.87
N ALA A 14 -8.20 -10.01 1.18
CA ALA A 14 -9.13 -8.89 1.10
C ALA A 14 -10.47 -9.32 0.47
N MET A 15 -10.44 -10.07 -0.63
CA MET A 15 -11.63 -10.63 -1.27
C MET A 15 -12.42 -11.56 -0.36
N ALA A 16 -11.73 -12.40 0.42
CA ALA A 16 -12.39 -13.24 1.41
C ALA A 16 -13.08 -12.42 2.51
N ALA A 17 -12.48 -11.31 2.95
CA ALA A 17 -13.09 -10.39 3.92
C ALA A 17 -14.34 -9.69 3.34
N ILE A 18 -14.27 -9.23 2.09
CA ILE A 18 -15.42 -8.65 1.37
C ILE A 18 -16.58 -9.67 1.31
N LYS A 19 -16.30 -10.90 0.87
CA LYS A 19 -17.32 -11.95 0.77
C LYS A 19 -17.98 -12.30 2.10
N ARG A 20 -17.24 -12.20 3.21
CA ARG A 20 -17.80 -12.42 4.56
C ARG A 20 -18.57 -11.21 5.11
N GLY A 21 -18.60 -10.08 4.41
CA GLY A 21 -19.23 -8.85 4.89
C GLY A 21 -18.49 -8.22 6.08
N SER A 22 -17.18 -8.44 6.22
CA SER A 22 -16.41 -7.94 7.34
C SER A 22 -15.87 -6.50 7.14
N LEU A 23 -16.06 -5.92 5.96
CA LEU A 23 -15.81 -4.50 5.71
C LEU A 23 -17.08 -3.69 5.96
N GLN A 24 -16.89 -2.50 6.53
CA GLN A 24 -17.96 -1.57 6.80
C GLN A 24 -17.77 -0.25 6.04
N ALA A 25 -18.86 0.46 5.82
CA ALA A 25 -18.81 1.81 5.28
C ALA A 25 -17.91 2.70 6.14
N GLY A 26 -16.96 3.38 5.53
CA GLY A 26 -15.97 4.20 6.23
C GLY A 26 -14.64 3.51 6.50
N ASP A 27 -14.52 2.19 6.35
CA ASP A 27 -13.25 1.49 6.47
C ASP A 27 -12.23 1.96 5.40
N VAL A 28 -10.95 1.87 5.75
CA VAL A 28 -9.84 1.99 4.81
C VAL A 28 -9.25 0.60 4.60
N LEU A 29 -9.54 -0.03 3.46
CA LEU A 29 -8.91 -1.29 3.09
C LEU A 29 -7.45 -1.01 2.71
N VAL A 30 -6.52 -1.56 3.47
CA VAL A 30 -5.09 -1.47 3.18
C VAL A 30 -4.62 -2.80 2.62
N LEU A 31 -4.03 -2.76 1.43
CA LEU A 31 -3.40 -3.92 0.81
C LEU A 31 -1.90 -3.67 0.75
N ALA A 32 -1.15 -4.27 1.67
CA ALA A 32 0.28 -4.02 1.90
C ALA A 32 1.15 -5.19 1.47
N GLY A 33 2.36 -4.90 0.98
CA GLY A 33 3.33 -5.91 0.56
C GLY A 33 3.04 -6.51 -0.81
N VAL A 34 2.33 -5.78 -1.66
CA VAL A 34 1.98 -6.16 -3.03
C VAL A 34 2.65 -5.25 -4.08
N GLY A 35 3.65 -4.50 -3.67
CA GLY A 35 4.50 -3.71 -4.55
C GLY A 35 5.49 -4.56 -5.37
N PRO A 36 6.53 -3.95 -5.95
CA PRO A 36 7.53 -4.64 -6.78
C PRO A 36 8.16 -5.86 -6.12
N LEU A 37 8.59 -5.74 -4.86
CA LEU A 37 9.22 -6.85 -4.13
C LEU A 37 8.23 -7.94 -3.74
N GLY A 38 6.96 -7.58 -3.54
CA GLY A 38 5.92 -8.50 -3.10
C GLY A 38 5.37 -9.37 -4.22
N THR A 39 4.83 -8.73 -5.25
CA THR A 39 4.08 -9.40 -6.33
C THR A 39 4.52 -8.95 -7.73
N GLY A 40 5.64 -8.22 -7.84
CA GLY A 40 6.04 -7.61 -9.11
C GLY A 40 5.13 -6.45 -9.51
N MET A 41 4.56 -5.73 -8.56
CA MET A 41 3.63 -4.62 -8.79
C MET A 41 2.33 -5.07 -9.46
N GLU A 42 1.74 -6.16 -8.96
CA GLU A 42 0.48 -6.70 -9.47
C GLU A 42 -0.63 -5.63 -9.52
N GLU A 43 -1.48 -5.76 -10.51
CA GLU A 43 -2.60 -4.84 -10.69
C GLU A 43 -3.76 -5.20 -9.75
N THR A 44 -4.06 -4.34 -8.78
CA THR A 44 -5.20 -4.49 -7.89
C THR A 44 -6.50 -4.23 -8.66
N TYR A 45 -7.24 -5.29 -8.93
CA TYR A 45 -8.46 -5.24 -9.73
C TYR A 45 -9.67 -5.86 -9.03
N GLN A 46 -9.50 -7.05 -8.44
CA GLN A 46 -10.64 -7.82 -7.90
C GLN A 46 -11.30 -7.10 -6.73
N VAL A 47 -10.51 -6.52 -5.83
CA VAL A 47 -11.00 -5.77 -4.67
C VAL A 47 -11.86 -4.59 -5.12
N THR A 48 -11.37 -3.76 -6.05
CA THR A 48 -12.11 -2.59 -6.51
C THR A 48 -13.38 -2.97 -7.26
N SER A 49 -13.33 -4.05 -8.05
CA SER A 49 -14.51 -4.60 -8.73
C SER A 49 -15.55 -5.15 -7.74
N ALA A 50 -15.12 -5.83 -6.69
CA ALA A 50 -16.03 -6.36 -5.67
C ALA A 50 -16.68 -5.23 -4.86
N LEU A 51 -15.92 -4.21 -4.47
CA LEU A 51 -16.46 -3.06 -3.74
C LEU A 51 -17.55 -2.34 -4.53
N LYS A 52 -17.44 -2.23 -5.85
CA LYS A 52 -18.49 -1.65 -6.71
C LYS A 52 -19.85 -2.37 -6.62
N GLN A 53 -19.85 -3.65 -6.25
CA GLN A 53 -21.07 -4.45 -6.15
C GLN A 53 -21.71 -4.37 -4.75
N LEU A 54 -21.02 -3.80 -3.77
CA LEU A 54 -21.58 -3.61 -2.43
C LEU A 54 -22.38 -2.30 -2.35
N PRO A 55 -23.52 -2.28 -1.63
CA PRO A 55 -24.33 -1.06 -1.47
C PRO A 55 -23.53 0.14 -0.97
N ASP A 56 -22.66 -0.06 0.02
CA ASP A 56 -21.82 0.98 0.62
C ASP A 56 -20.34 0.88 0.24
N GLY A 57 -19.99 0.08 -0.77
CA GLY A 57 -18.61 -0.13 -1.18
C GLY A 57 -17.90 1.14 -1.65
N HIS A 58 -18.64 2.12 -2.16
CA HIS A 58 -18.12 3.45 -2.53
C HIS A 58 -17.65 4.28 -1.32
N ARG A 59 -18.01 3.88 -0.10
CA ARG A 59 -17.58 4.50 1.16
C ARG A 59 -16.36 3.82 1.78
N VAL A 60 -15.80 2.80 1.12
CA VAL A 60 -14.55 2.14 1.52
C VAL A 60 -13.44 2.69 0.64
N ALA A 61 -12.42 3.28 1.27
CA ALA A 61 -11.20 3.67 0.56
C ALA A 61 -10.26 2.48 0.43
N VAL A 62 -9.43 2.46 -0.63
CA VAL A 62 -8.41 1.43 -0.84
C VAL A 62 -7.04 2.07 -0.96
N VAL A 63 -6.11 1.62 -0.12
CA VAL A 63 -4.72 2.11 -0.07
C VAL A 63 -3.78 0.93 -0.30
N THR A 64 -2.83 1.05 -1.22
CA THR A 64 -1.92 -0.05 -1.55
C THR A 64 -0.56 0.44 -2.04
N ASP A 65 0.48 -0.37 -1.83
CA ASP A 65 1.80 -0.22 -2.44
C ASP A 65 1.91 -0.85 -3.84
N ALA A 66 0.81 -1.48 -4.32
CA ALA A 66 0.65 -1.91 -5.70
C ALA A 66 0.08 -0.80 -6.62
N ARG A 67 -0.33 -1.16 -7.81
CA ARG A 67 -1.02 -0.29 -8.77
C ARG A 67 -2.48 -0.69 -8.96
N PHE A 68 -3.28 0.20 -9.49
CA PHE A 68 -4.66 -0.06 -9.83
C PHE A 68 -4.86 -0.23 -11.34
N SER A 69 -5.87 -1.02 -11.71
CA SER A 69 -6.42 -1.04 -13.04
C SER A 69 -7.03 0.32 -13.42
N GLY A 70 -6.93 0.70 -14.68
CA GLY A 70 -7.54 1.91 -15.22
C GLY A 70 -9.07 1.97 -15.13
N VAL A 71 -9.73 0.84 -14.79
CA VAL A 71 -11.18 0.77 -14.55
C VAL A 71 -11.55 0.85 -13.07
N SER A 72 -10.58 0.98 -12.18
CA SER A 72 -10.83 1.19 -10.76
C SER A 72 -11.48 2.55 -10.51
N THR A 73 -12.43 2.60 -9.59
CA THR A 73 -13.16 3.81 -9.23
C THR A 73 -13.29 3.93 -7.71
N GLY A 74 -13.54 5.14 -7.23
CA GLY A 74 -13.63 5.46 -5.82
C GLY A 74 -12.31 6.00 -5.26
N ALA A 75 -12.17 6.01 -3.95
CA ALA A 75 -10.95 6.47 -3.27
C ALA A 75 -9.87 5.38 -3.34
N CYS A 76 -9.16 5.31 -4.47
CA CYS A 76 -8.11 4.34 -4.75
C CYS A 76 -6.76 5.04 -4.74
N ILE A 77 -5.93 4.77 -3.73
CA ILE A 77 -4.61 5.36 -3.54
C ILE A 77 -3.56 4.25 -3.72
N GLY A 78 -2.93 4.22 -4.87
CA GLY A 78 -1.88 3.25 -5.23
C GLY A 78 -0.48 3.84 -5.12
N HIS A 79 0.51 2.99 -5.39
CA HIS A 79 1.92 3.35 -5.40
C HIS A 79 2.40 3.98 -4.09
N VAL A 80 1.79 3.60 -2.94
CA VAL A 80 2.23 4.09 -1.64
C VAL A 80 3.69 3.67 -1.42
N ALA A 81 4.54 4.65 -1.23
CA ALA A 81 5.99 4.45 -1.22
C ALA A 81 6.63 5.01 0.06
N PRO A 82 7.72 4.39 0.53
CA PRO A 82 8.26 3.10 0.09
C PRO A 82 7.29 1.93 0.32
N GLU A 83 7.39 0.87 -0.50
CA GLU A 83 6.54 -0.31 -0.34
C GLU A 83 6.79 -1.05 0.99
N GLY A 84 5.83 -1.83 1.45
CA GLY A 84 5.90 -2.51 2.75
C GLY A 84 7.10 -3.42 2.91
N LEU A 85 7.45 -4.21 1.88
CA LEU A 85 8.61 -5.10 1.88
C LEU A 85 9.96 -4.37 1.79
N ALA A 86 9.97 -3.12 1.33
CA ALA A 86 11.14 -2.25 1.40
C ALA A 86 11.25 -1.50 2.75
N GLY A 87 10.43 -1.86 3.74
CA GLY A 87 10.40 -1.22 5.06
C GLY A 87 9.53 0.02 5.15
N GLY A 88 8.72 0.29 4.13
CA GLY A 88 7.79 1.40 4.09
C GLY A 88 6.75 1.36 5.22
N PRO A 89 6.20 2.53 5.60
CA PRO A 89 5.28 2.65 6.74
C PRO A 89 3.99 1.84 6.54
N ILE A 90 3.54 1.61 5.30
CA ILE A 90 2.38 0.78 5.00
C ILE A 90 2.54 -0.65 5.55
N GLY A 91 3.75 -1.19 5.57
CA GLY A 91 4.07 -2.51 6.13
C GLY A 91 4.05 -2.57 7.66
N ARG A 92 3.77 -1.47 8.34
CA ARG A 92 3.69 -1.35 9.82
C ARG A 92 2.29 -1.03 10.32
N LEU A 93 1.34 -0.85 9.40
CA LEU A 93 -0.05 -0.59 9.74
C LEU A 93 -0.71 -1.83 10.34
N ARG A 94 -1.65 -1.60 11.24
CA ARG A 94 -2.42 -2.62 11.96
C ARG A 94 -3.91 -2.41 11.73
N ASP A 95 -4.68 -3.47 11.91
CA ASP A 95 -6.14 -3.35 11.94
C ASP A 95 -6.57 -2.41 13.05
N GLY A 96 -7.50 -1.50 12.73
CA GLY A 96 -8.00 -0.49 13.65
C GLY A 96 -7.19 0.81 13.69
N ASP A 97 -6.00 0.88 13.07
CA ASP A 97 -5.31 2.16 12.87
C ASP A 97 -6.22 3.13 12.12
N VAL A 98 -6.31 4.37 12.56
CA VAL A 98 -7.14 5.37 11.89
C VAL A 98 -6.30 6.13 10.88
N LEU A 99 -6.71 6.03 9.61
CA LEU A 99 -6.06 6.71 8.49
C LEU A 99 -6.92 7.88 8.01
N ALA A 100 -6.29 9.03 7.81
CA ALA A 100 -6.86 10.17 7.11
C ALA A 100 -6.30 10.24 5.69
N ILE A 101 -7.19 10.33 4.70
CA ILE A 101 -6.88 10.50 3.28
C ILE A 101 -7.38 11.89 2.88
N THR A 102 -6.46 12.73 2.45
CA THR A 102 -6.78 14.07 1.95
C THR A 102 -6.35 14.18 0.50
N ILE A 103 -7.23 14.70 -0.35
CA ILE A 103 -6.95 14.98 -1.76
C ILE A 103 -7.42 16.42 -2.02
N ASP A 104 -6.52 17.27 -2.47
CA ASP A 104 -6.87 18.61 -2.97
C ASP A 104 -6.63 18.66 -4.49
N PRO A 105 -7.72 18.64 -5.30
CA PRO A 105 -7.59 18.65 -6.75
C PRO A 105 -7.14 20.01 -7.31
N ARG A 106 -7.15 21.08 -6.52
CA ARG A 106 -6.75 22.42 -6.97
C ARG A 106 -5.25 22.55 -7.13
N ASP A 107 -4.49 21.93 -6.24
CA ASP A 107 -3.01 21.91 -6.28
C ASP A 107 -2.44 20.53 -6.61
N ALA A 108 -3.31 19.58 -6.95
CA ALA A 108 -2.95 18.18 -7.22
C ALA A 108 -2.15 17.52 -6.07
N SER A 109 -2.45 17.92 -4.83
CA SER A 109 -1.82 17.34 -3.65
C SER A 109 -2.67 16.25 -3.01
N GLY A 110 -2.01 15.33 -2.32
CA GLY A 110 -2.67 14.29 -1.56
C GLY A 110 -1.79 13.69 -0.46
N SER A 111 -2.45 13.19 0.57
CA SER A 111 -1.75 12.51 1.67
C SER A 111 -2.57 11.35 2.22
N VAL A 112 -1.85 10.33 2.72
CA VAL A 112 -2.38 9.28 3.58
C VAL A 112 -1.61 9.34 4.88
N THR A 113 -2.29 9.62 5.98
CA THR A 113 -1.65 9.89 7.26
C THR A 113 -2.27 9.02 8.35
N LEU A 114 -1.44 8.39 9.18
CA LEU A 114 -1.91 7.78 10.43
C LEU A 114 -2.30 8.90 11.39
N VAL A 115 -3.53 8.88 11.88
CA VAL A 115 -4.06 9.90 12.79
C VAL A 115 -4.53 9.35 14.14
N GLY A 116 -4.43 8.03 14.33
CA GLY A 116 -4.80 7.39 15.58
C GLY A 116 -4.67 5.87 15.54
N ASP A 117 -4.93 5.21 16.64
CA ASP A 117 -4.91 3.74 16.80
C ASP A 117 -6.29 3.16 17.19
N GLY A 118 -7.34 3.97 17.02
CA GLY A 118 -8.70 3.63 17.44
C GLY A 118 -9.00 3.93 18.91
N VAL A 119 -7.97 4.21 19.74
CA VAL A 119 -8.11 4.60 21.14
C VAL A 119 -7.76 6.07 21.34
N ARG A 120 -6.64 6.49 20.77
CA ARG A 120 -6.16 7.89 20.86
C ARG A 120 -5.84 8.44 19.47
N ARG A 121 -5.90 9.77 19.38
CA ARG A 121 -5.43 10.49 18.20
C ARG A 121 -3.95 10.83 18.35
N PHE A 122 -3.28 10.92 17.21
CA PHE A 122 -1.89 11.28 17.11
C PHE A 122 -1.71 12.66 16.46
N THR A 123 -0.72 13.40 16.90
CA THR A 123 -0.15 14.48 16.09
C THR A 123 0.69 13.86 14.95
N PRO A 124 1.05 14.64 13.90
CA PRO A 124 1.92 14.13 12.83
C PRO A 124 3.25 13.57 13.34
N GLU A 125 3.85 14.22 14.35
CA GLU A 125 5.10 13.80 14.97
C GLU A 125 4.93 12.50 15.79
N GLU A 126 3.81 12.37 16.50
CA GLU A 126 3.49 11.15 17.23
C GLU A 126 3.24 9.98 16.26
N ALA A 127 2.48 10.19 15.18
CA ALA A 127 2.24 9.19 14.16
C ALA A 127 3.54 8.69 13.51
N THR A 128 4.45 9.61 13.20
CA THR A 128 5.76 9.28 12.64
C THR A 128 6.58 8.43 13.61
N ARG A 129 6.63 8.81 14.89
CA ARG A 129 7.34 8.05 15.93
C ARG A 129 6.71 6.68 16.16
N GLU A 130 5.38 6.64 16.21
CA GLU A 130 4.62 5.41 16.39
C GLU A 130 4.93 4.41 15.28
N LEU A 131 4.81 4.82 14.02
CA LEU A 131 5.13 3.97 12.88
C LEU A 131 6.59 3.54 12.85
N ALA A 132 7.52 4.44 13.18
CA ALA A 132 8.95 4.12 13.22
C ALA A 132 9.29 3.08 14.31
N ALA A 133 8.58 3.13 15.45
CA ALA A 133 8.79 2.20 16.57
C ALA A 133 8.19 0.81 16.33
N ARG A 134 7.19 0.70 15.46
CA ARG A 134 6.53 -0.59 15.18
C ARG A 134 7.42 -1.50 14.34
N PRO A 135 7.47 -2.80 14.64
CA PRO A 135 8.06 -3.75 13.72
C PRO A 135 7.24 -3.83 12.42
N VAL A 136 7.90 -4.15 11.33
CA VAL A 136 7.23 -4.56 10.09
C VAL A 136 6.38 -5.80 10.40
N ARG A 137 5.23 -5.92 9.76
CA ARG A 137 4.32 -7.06 9.92
C ARG A 137 5.04 -8.37 9.56
N THR A 138 4.86 -9.38 10.37
CA THR A 138 5.51 -10.69 10.20
C THR A 138 4.87 -11.54 9.10
N ASP A 139 3.66 -11.17 8.66
CA ASP A 139 2.92 -11.85 7.59
C ASP A 139 3.18 -11.22 6.20
N LEU A 140 4.04 -10.20 6.10
CA LEU A 140 4.52 -9.69 4.81
C LEU A 140 5.55 -10.63 4.22
N ALA A 141 5.29 -11.11 3.02
CA ALA A 141 6.23 -11.95 2.27
C ALA A 141 6.04 -11.73 0.77
N ALA A 142 7.12 -11.86 0.02
CA ALA A 142 7.04 -11.91 -1.43
C ALA A 142 6.29 -13.18 -1.88
N ASP A 143 5.58 -13.09 -3.01
CA ASP A 143 4.96 -14.28 -3.62
C ASP A 143 6.07 -15.32 -3.93
N PRO A 144 5.98 -16.54 -3.37
CA PRO A 144 6.97 -17.58 -3.61
C PRO A 144 7.02 -18.02 -5.07
N HIS A 145 5.94 -17.79 -5.83
CA HIS A 145 5.84 -18.15 -7.23
C HIS A 145 6.19 -17.01 -8.20
N LEU A 146 6.69 -15.88 -7.67
CA LEU A 146 7.09 -14.76 -8.51
C LEU A 146 8.21 -15.18 -9.48
N PRO A 147 8.06 -14.95 -10.82
CA PRO A 147 9.06 -15.29 -11.80
C PRO A 147 10.42 -14.64 -11.53
N GLU A 148 11.52 -15.31 -11.89
CA GLU A 148 12.88 -14.81 -11.65
C GLU A 148 13.20 -13.51 -12.36
N ASP A 149 12.68 -13.30 -13.56
CA ASP A 149 12.82 -12.04 -14.28
C ASP A 149 12.09 -10.87 -13.59
N THR A 150 10.93 -11.16 -12.98
CA THR A 150 10.18 -10.19 -12.18
C THR A 150 10.92 -9.89 -10.86
N ARG A 151 11.53 -10.89 -10.24
CA ARG A 151 12.41 -10.69 -9.06
C ARG A 151 13.61 -9.82 -9.42
N LEU A 152 14.25 -10.09 -10.56
CA LEU A 152 15.35 -9.28 -11.06
C LEU A 152 14.91 -7.83 -11.31
N TRP A 153 13.75 -7.65 -11.96
CA TRP A 153 13.18 -6.32 -12.15
C TRP A 153 12.99 -5.59 -10.82
N ALA A 154 12.41 -6.24 -9.80
CA ALA A 154 12.20 -5.66 -8.49
C ALA A 154 13.52 -5.27 -7.80
N LEU A 155 14.56 -6.10 -7.92
CA LEU A 155 15.90 -5.79 -7.38
C LEU A 155 16.53 -4.56 -8.07
N LEU A 156 16.39 -4.44 -9.39
CA LEU A 156 16.89 -3.30 -10.14
C LEU A 156 16.09 -2.02 -9.78
N GLN A 157 14.80 -2.15 -9.52
CA GLN A 157 13.97 -1.06 -8.97
C GLN A 157 14.50 -0.60 -7.61
N GLN A 158 14.78 -1.53 -6.70
CA GLN A 158 15.33 -1.19 -5.38
C GLN A 158 16.71 -0.53 -5.51
N ALA A 159 17.56 -1.01 -6.42
CA ALA A 159 18.86 -0.39 -6.70
C ALA A 159 18.73 1.05 -7.19
N SER A 160 17.65 1.34 -7.91
CA SER A 160 17.32 2.66 -8.48
C SER A 160 16.64 3.62 -7.49
N GLY A 161 16.30 3.17 -6.29
CA GLY A 161 15.60 3.97 -5.27
C GLY A 161 14.17 3.53 -5.00
N GLY A 162 13.76 2.40 -5.55
CA GLY A 162 12.45 1.77 -5.33
C GLY A 162 11.28 2.60 -5.87
N THR A 163 10.11 2.31 -5.35
CA THR A 163 8.86 2.99 -5.73
C THR A 163 8.87 4.48 -5.42
N TRP A 164 9.64 4.90 -4.41
CA TRP A 164 9.82 6.31 -4.08
C TRP A 164 10.44 7.12 -5.22
N ALA A 165 11.31 6.50 -6.03
CA ALA A 165 11.93 7.11 -7.20
C ALA A 165 11.08 6.97 -8.49
N GLY A 166 9.85 6.47 -8.41
CA GLY A 166 8.90 6.38 -9.53
C GLY A 166 8.95 5.10 -10.34
N CYS A 167 9.49 4.02 -9.82
CA CYS A 167 9.59 2.72 -10.50
C CYS A 167 10.32 2.77 -11.86
N VAL A 168 11.35 3.60 -11.97
CA VAL A 168 12.20 3.72 -13.16
C VAL A 168 13.62 3.24 -12.87
N TYR A 169 14.34 2.82 -13.91
CA TYR A 169 15.75 2.47 -13.74
C TYR A 169 16.63 3.72 -13.71
N ASP A 170 17.47 3.79 -12.69
CA ASP A 170 18.56 4.75 -12.59
C ASP A 170 19.89 4.02 -12.82
N ARG A 171 20.41 4.15 -14.04
CA ARG A 171 21.64 3.47 -14.46
C ARG A 171 22.81 3.79 -13.56
N GLU A 172 22.95 5.04 -13.14
CA GLU A 172 24.08 5.48 -12.32
C GLU A 172 23.99 4.92 -10.89
N ARG A 173 22.80 4.88 -10.31
CA ARG A 173 22.57 4.23 -9.02
C ARG A 173 22.84 2.73 -9.07
N ILE A 174 22.37 2.07 -10.13
CA ILE A 174 22.61 0.63 -10.35
C ILE A 174 24.12 0.38 -10.49
N ALA A 175 24.83 1.14 -11.34
CA ALA A 175 26.26 1.00 -11.54
C ALA A 175 27.05 1.17 -10.23
N ARG A 176 26.75 2.21 -9.47
CA ARG A 176 27.37 2.43 -8.15
C ARG A 176 27.16 1.25 -7.20
N ARG A 177 25.97 0.65 -7.17
CA ARG A 177 25.70 -0.52 -6.32
C ARG A 177 26.42 -1.79 -6.77
N LEU A 178 26.67 -1.93 -8.08
CA LEU A 178 27.42 -3.04 -8.66
C LEU A 178 28.93 -2.82 -8.62
N GLY A 179 29.39 -1.63 -8.21
CA GLY A 179 30.82 -1.29 -8.23
C GLY A 179 31.39 -1.15 -9.64
N THR A 180 30.55 -0.87 -10.63
CA THR A 180 30.95 -0.64 -12.02
C THR A 180 31.03 0.87 -12.32
N PRO A 181 31.98 1.31 -13.15
CA PRO A 181 32.12 2.73 -13.52
C PRO A 181 30.95 3.26 -14.36
#